data_ce0aff642c3e4af4c794ffbf3fe7d5a9
#
_entry.id   ce0aff642c3e4af4c794ffbf3fe7d5a9
#
_cell.length_a   1.000
_cell.length_b   1.000
_cell.length_c   1.000
_cell.angle_alpha   90.00
_cell.angle_beta   90.00
_cell.angle_gamma   90.00
#
_symmetry.space_group_name_H-M   'P 1'
#
loop_
_entity.id
_entity.type
_entity.pdbx_description
1 polymer ?
#
loop_
_entity_poly.entity_id
_entity_poly.type
_entity_poly.pdbx_seq_one_letter_code
_entity_poly.pdbx_strand_id
1 'polypeptide(L)'
;HYGRLVPAAEIVRAPAAASRRSVRMAWEQIGLPAMVRSVRPDVVHSPHYTMPVLARVPVVVTLHDATFFTSPELHLRSKAEFFRAATRVAVRRAAGLVVPSQATRDEIVRLLGTDSARFTVAYHGVDHGRFHPVPPEEQARVRGTLDIGDLPYIGFLGTLEPRKNVPALVRAWVRASEGMDRPPALVLAGGRGWDTALDAAIAEVPRHLTVRMPGYLPLDDLPGFLAGATVLAYPSLGEGFGLPVLEAMACGATVLTTRELSLPEVGGDAVAYCGTSATAIAEALRELFAAPERRESLSVAAKERARTFTWAEAARHHLVAYEKAAARR
;
A
#
# COMPACT_ATOMS: atom_id res chain seq x y z
N HIS A 1 18.70 1.62 13.29
CA HIS A 1 18.22 0.69 12.26
C HIS A 1 18.86 0.98 10.90
N TYR A 2 18.72 2.20 10.35
CA TYR A 2 19.26 2.55 9.02
C TYR A 2 20.77 2.36 8.87
N GLY A 3 21.58 2.68 9.88
CA GLY A 3 23.03 2.49 9.83
C GLY A 3 23.47 1.03 9.70
N ARG A 4 22.58 0.04 10.01
CA ARG A 4 22.86 -1.38 9.75
C ARG A 4 22.49 -1.78 8.32
N LEU A 5 21.50 -1.14 7.73
CA LEU A 5 21.03 -1.42 6.38
C LEU A 5 21.89 -0.77 5.31
N VAL A 6 22.44 0.41 5.60
CA VAL A 6 23.29 1.18 4.68
C VAL A 6 24.54 1.66 5.41
N PRO A 7 25.55 0.78 5.62
CA PRO A 7 26.74 1.12 6.42
C PRO A 7 27.56 2.27 5.85
N ALA A 8 27.48 2.51 4.54
CA ALA A 8 28.18 3.60 3.86
C ALA A 8 27.47 4.95 3.97
N ALA A 9 26.24 5.00 4.51
CA ALA A 9 25.51 6.25 4.65
C ALA A 9 25.88 6.97 5.95
N GLU A 10 26.16 8.27 5.85
CA GLU A 10 26.26 9.14 7.01
C GLU A 10 24.87 9.44 7.56
N ILE A 11 24.65 9.15 8.84
CA ILE A 11 23.39 9.38 9.54
C ILE A 11 23.46 10.65 10.34
N VAL A 12 22.84 11.70 9.83
CA VAL A 12 22.69 12.97 10.56
C VAL A 12 21.33 12.99 11.27
N ARG A 13 21.35 13.17 12.59
CA ARG A 13 20.13 13.17 13.41
C ARG A 13 19.54 14.57 13.49
N ALA A 14 18.24 14.68 13.23
CA ALA A 14 17.48 15.87 13.58
C ALA A 14 17.41 16.04 15.11
N PRO A 15 17.19 17.27 15.63
CA PRO A 15 16.96 17.48 17.07
C PRO A 15 15.83 16.60 17.60
N ALA A 16 15.97 16.09 18.83
CA ALA A 16 14.97 15.20 19.44
C ALA A 16 13.55 15.82 19.46
N ALA A 17 13.45 17.14 19.59
CA ALA A 17 12.18 17.86 19.53
C ALA A 17 11.44 17.70 18.19
N ALA A 18 12.13 17.37 17.08
CA ALA A 18 11.53 17.09 15.77
C ALA A 18 10.70 15.79 15.74
N SER A 19 10.68 14.99 16.82
CA SER A 19 9.70 13.93 17.02
C SER A 19 8.25 14.46 17.07
N ARG A 20 8.04 15.70 17.53
CA ARG A 20 6.74 16.38 17.51
C ARG A 20 6.45 16.90 16.10
N ARG A 21 5.25 16.63 15.56
CA ARG A 21 4.86 16.96 14.19
C ARG A 21 5.07 18.43 13.82
N SER A 22 4.64 19.37 14.65
CA SER A 22 4.78 20.81 14.42
C SER A 22 6.25 21.25 14.37
N VAL A 23 7.06 20.75 15.30
CA VAL A 23 8.51 21.04 15.36
C VAL A 23 9.23 20.45 14.16
N ARG A 24 8.86 19.24 13.73
CA ARG A 24 9.42 18.60 12.53
C ARG A 24 9.14 19.42 11.27
N MET A 25 7.91 19.93 11.12
CA MET A 25 7.55 20.78 9.98
C MET A 25 8.34 22.09 9.96
N ALA A 26 8.49 22.75 11.11
CA ALA A 26 9.32 23.95 11.23
C ALA A 26 10.80 23.64 10.97
N TRP A 27 11.31 22.52 11.50
CA TRP A 27 12.68 22.09 11.26
C TRP A 27 12.95 21.78 9.78
N GLU A 28 12.00 21.15 9.08
CA GLU A 28 12.10 20.88 7.63
C GLU A 28 12.29 22.20 6.83
N GLN A 29 11.67 23.30 7.28
CA GLN A 29 11.73 24.57 6.55
C GLN A 29 12.92 25.46 6.96
N ILE A 30 13.49 25.28 8.14
CA ILE A 30 14.57 26.13 8.68
C ILE A 30 15.85 25.34 8.93
N GLY A 31 15.78 24.28 9.71
CA GLY A 31 16.95 23.50 10.11
C GLY A 31 17.51 22.65 8.97
N LEU A 32 16.65 21.99 8.21
CA LEU A 32 17.07 21.18 7.06
C LEU A 32 17.76 22.01 5.96
N PRO A 33 17.27 23.18 5.53
CA PRO A 33 18.00 24.04 4.60
C PRO A 33 19.37 24.51 5.12
N ALA A 34 19.50 24.74 6.44
CA ALA A 34 20.79 25.09 7.04
C ALA A 34 21.77 23.91 6.97
N MET A 35 21.30 22.70 7.29
CA MET A 35 22.08 21.47 7.19
C MET A 35 22.48 21.18 5.73
N VAL A 36 21.56 21.33 4.78
CA VAL A 36 21.83 21.16 3.34
C VAL A 36 22.94 22.11 2.87
N ARG A 37 22.97 23.34 3.37
CA ARG A 37 24.06 24.27 3.05
C ARG A 37 25.43 23.83 3.58
N SER A 38 25.49 23.18 4.73
CA SER A 38 26.75 22.66 5.30
C SER A 38 27.23 21.39 4.60
N VAL A 39 26.31 20.47 4.27
CA VAL A 39 26.62 19.19 3.60
C VAL A 39 26.90 19.38 2.12
N ARG A 40 26.27 20.37 1.48
CA ARG A 40 26.39 20.69 0.03
C ARG A 40 26.10 19.48 -0.88
N PRO A 41 24.99 18.76 -0.71
CA PRO A 41 24.65 17.65 -1.59
C PRO A 41 24.31 18.18 -3.00
N ASP A 42 24.43 17.31 -4.01
CA ASP A 42 24.02 17.62 -5.37
C ASP A 42 22.49 17.61 -5.51
N VAL A 43 21.81 16.76 -4.78
CA VAL A 43 20.35 16.60 -4.75
C VAL A 43 19.88 16.31 -3.32
N VAL A 44 18.71 16.82 -2.97
CA VAL A 44 17.96 16.42 -1.77
C VAL A 44 16.74 15.62 -2.19
N HIS A 45 16.51 14.48 -1.60
CA HIS A 45 15.27 13.72 -1.76
C HIS A 45 14.36 13.86 -0.54
N SER A 46 13.16 14.36 -0.76
CA SER A 46 12.06 14.40 0.21
C SER A 46 11.10 13.26 -0.09
N PRO A 47 11.09 12.18 0.71
CA PRO A 47 10.39 10.94 0.35
C PRO A 47 8.88 10.98 0.62
N HIS A 48 8.31 12.11 1.08
CA HIS A 48 6.91 12.15 1.51
C HIS A 48 6.24 13.53 1.36
N TYR A 49 5.75 13.85 0.17
CA TYR A 49 4.94 15.03 -0.22
C TYR A 49 5.52 16.40 0.09
N THR A 50 6.10 16.60 1.27
CA THR A 50 6.67 17.91 1.68
C THR A 50 8.09 18.08 1.19
N MET A 51 8.58 19.32 1.16
CA MET A 51 9.95 19.62 0.76
C MET A 51 10.50 20.86 1.51
N PRO A 52 11.81 20.95 1.72
CA PRO A 52 12.45 22.17 2.24
C PRO A 52 12.44 23.27 1.16
N VAL A 53 11.44 24.14 1.20
CA VAL A 53 11.21 25.18 0.16
C VAL A 53 12.37 26.17 0.06
N LEU A 54 13.11 26.35 1.15
CA LEU A 54 14.26 27.26 1.24
C LEU A 54 15.61 26.59 0.88
N ALA A 55 15.60 25.30 0.50
CA ALA A 55 16.83 24.66 0.03
C ALA A 55 17.30 25.28 -1.29
N ARG A 56 18.60 25.54 -1.37
CA ARG A 56 19.24 26.13 -2.57
C ARG A 56 19.89 25.07 -3.48
N VAL A 57 19.45 23.83 -3.36
CA VAL A 57 19.87 22.70 -4.18
C VAL A 57 18.64 22.06 -4.80
N PRO A 58 18.77 21.32 -5.91
CA PRO A 58 17.67 20.61 -6.50
C PRO A 58 17.00 19.65 -5.49
N VAL A 59 15.67 19.69 -5.38
CA VAL A 59 14.91 18.81 -4.52
C VAL A 59 14.07 17.89 -5.38
N VAL A 60 14.16 16.59 -5.14
CA VAL A 60 13.26 15.55 -5.67
C VAL A 60 12.23 15.21 -4.60
N VAL A 61 10.97 15.10 -4.97
CA VAL A 61 9.89 14.79 -4.02
C VAL A 61 9.15 13.55 -4.47
N THR A 62 8.92 12.59 -3.54
CA THR A 62 8.01 11.46 -3.79
C THR A 62 6.58 11.82 -3.40
N LEU A 63 5.66 11.63 -4.35
CA LEU A 63 4.22 11.76 -4.17
C LEU A 63 3.60 10.36 -4.25
N HIS A 64 3.10 9.86 -3.13
CA HIS A 64 2.69 8.44 -3.02
C HIS A 64 1.34 8.14 -3.62
N ASP A 65 0.41 9.07 -3.59
CA ASP A 65 -0.93 8.98 -4.20
C ASP A 65 -1.51 10.39 -4.43
N ALA A 66 -2.66 10.45 -5.09
CA ALA A 66 -3.47 11.66 -5.28
C ALA A 66 -4.85 11.58 -4.58
N THR A 67 -5.07 10.57 -3.74
CA THR A 67 -6.37 10.29 -3.12
C THR A 67 -6.90 11.43 -2.24
N PHE A 68 -6.00 12.28 -1.71
CA PHE A 68 -6.38 13.51 -1.01
C PHE A 68 -7.14 14.51 -1.90
N PHE A 69 -6.98 14.44 -3.20
CA PHE A 69 -7.70 15.27 -4.16
C PHE A 69 -8.97 14.60 -4.67
N THR A 70 -8.90 13.34 -5.02
CA THR A 70 -9.98 12.60 -5.70
C THR A 70 -11.05 12.10 -4.75
N SER A 71 -10.66 11.72 -3.54
CA SER A 71 -11.54 11.13 -2.53
C SER A 71 -11.27 11.71 -1.14
N PRO A 72 -11.40 13.04 -0.98
CA PRO A 72 -11.08 13.72 0.28
C PRO A 72 -11.93 13.26 1.46
N GLU A 73 -13.14 12.78 1.19
CA GLU A 73 -14.07 12.24 2.17
C GLU A 73 -13.57 10.96 2.85
N LEU A 74 -12.65 10.23 2.21
CA LEU A 74 -11.99 9.04 2.77
C LEU A 74 -10.85 9.39 3.74
N HIS A 75 -10.53 10.67 3.88
CA HIS A 75 -9.43 11.17 4.72
C HIS A 75 -9.92 12.13 5.79
N LEU A 76 -9.12 12.29 6.85
CA LEU A 76 -9.33 13.39 7.80
C LEU A 76 -9.15 14.73 7.07
N ARG A 77 -10.13 15.64 7.17
CA ARG A 77 -10.19 16.91 6.44
C ARG A 77 -8.88 17.72 6.54
N SER A 78 -8.36 17.91 7.75
CA SER A 78 -7.12 18.64 7.98
C SER A 78 -5.90 17.98 7.31
N LYS A 79 -5.88 16.64 7.27
CA LYS A 79 -4.85 15.86 6.61
C LYS A 79 -4.93 16.04 5.08
N ALA A 80 -6.14 15.96 4.52
CA ALA A 80 -6.37 16.15 3.09
C ALA A 80 -5.95 17.56 2.63
N GLU A 81 -6.37 18.60 3.33
CA GLU A 81 -6.00 20.00 3.03
C GLU A 81 -4.48 20.22 3.07
N PHE A 82 -3.82 19.68 4.12
CA PHE A 82 -2.37 19.78 4.25
C PHE A 82 -1.63 19.11 3.08
N PHE A 83 -1.97 17.85 2.74
CA PHE A 83 -1.28 17.13 1.68
C PHE A 83 -1.61 17.68 0.28
N ARG A 84 -2.80 18.23 0.06
CA ARG A 84 -3.13 18.98 -1.15
C ARG A 84 -2.22 20.22 -1.32
N ALA A 85 -2.05 20.99 -0.24
CA ALA A 85 -1.17 22.16 -0.26
C ALA A 85 0.28 21.77 -0.50
N ALA A 86 0.79 20.76 0.22
CA ALA A 86 2.15 20.25 0.06
C ALA A 86 2.41 19.74 -1.36
N THR A 87 1.49 18.96 -1.94
CA THR A 87 1.58 18.45 -3.32
C THR A 87 1.62 19.61 -4.33
N ARG A 88 0.80 20.64 -4.18
CA ARG A 88 0.83 21.82 -5.07
C ARG A 88 2.18 22.54 -5.00
N VAL A 89 2.76 22.66 -3.79
CA VAL A 89 4.09 23.25 -3.61
C VAL A 89 5.16 22.39 -4.27
N ALA A 90 5.15 21.06 -4.02
CA ALA A 90 6.09 20.12 -4.63
C ALA A 90 6.02 20.16 -6.17
N VAL A 91 4.82 20.08 -6.74
CA VAL A 91 4.62 20.15 -8.20
C VAL A 91 5.14 21.45 -8.80
N ARG A 92 5.04 22.57 -8.10
CA ARG A 92 5.53 23.87 -8.61
C ARG A 92 7.04 24.05 -8.44
N ARG A 93 7.64 23.55 -7.37
CA ARG A 93 8.99 23.92 -6.91
C ARG A 93 10.04 22.82 -6.98
N ALA A 94 9.63 21.54 -6.94
CA ALA A 94 10.59 20.44 -6.99
C ALA A 94 11.30 20.39 -8.35
N ALA A 95 12.58 20.05 -8.34
CA ALA A 95 13.38 19.83 -9.54
C ALA A 95 12.96 18.54 -10.28
N GLY A 96 12.48 17.54 -9.53
CA GLY A 96 11.93 16.29 -10.05
C GLY A 96 10.87 15.72 -9.12
N LEU A 97 9.97 14.94 -9.68
CA LEU A 97 8.89 14.27 -8.95
C LEU A 97 8.99 12.75 -9.17
N VAL A 98 8.89 11.99 -8.10
CA VAL A 98 8.82 10.53 -8.15
C VAL A 98 7.43 10.09 -7.70
N VAL A 99 6.87 9.12 -8.40
CA VAL A 99 5.57 8.53 -8.09
C VAL A 99 5.65 7.01 -8.17
N PRO A 100 4.86 6.26 -7.37
CA PRO A 100 4.94 4.80 -7.33
C PRO A 100 4.18 4.10 -8.46
N SER A 101 3.42 4.84 -9.28
CA SER A 101 2.63 4.27 -10.38
C SER A 101 2.35 5.29 -11.49
N GLN A 102 2.03 4.79 -12.67
CA GLN A 102 1.55 5.63 -13.78
C GLN A 102 0.22 6.29 -13.42
N ALA A 103 -0.69 5.53 -12.80
CA ALA A 103 -1.98 6.05 -12.35
C ALA A 103 -1.81 7.27 -11.42
N THR A 104 -0.89 7.22 -10.46
CA THR A 104 -0.60 8.36 -9.58
C THR A 104 -0.04 9.55 -10.37
N ARG A 105 0.86 9.32 -11.33
CA ARG A 105 1.36 10.37 -12.22
C ARG A 105 0.22 11.03 -12.98
N ASP A 106 -0.56 10.22 -13.69
CA ASP A 106 -1.59 10.70 -14.61
C ASP A 106 -2.69 11.46 -13.85
N GLU A 107 -3.02 10.98 -12.65
CA GLU A 107 -3.98 11.65 -11.80
C GLU A 107 -3.47 13.03 -11.33
N ILE A 108 -2.22 13.13 -10.87
CA ILE A 108 -1.63 14.42 -10.48
C ILE A 108 -1.52 15.36 -11.68
N VAL A 109 -1.12 14.87 -12.84
CA VAL A 109 -1.05 15.62 -14.09
C VAL A 109 -2.43 16.21 -14.45
N ARG A 110 -3.46 15.37 -14.42
CA ARG A 110 -4.84 15.76 -14.71
C ARG A 110 -5.39 16.80 -13.70
N LEU A 111 -5.11 16.59 -12.40
CA LEU A 111 -5.65 17.43 -11.32
C LEU A 111 -4.97 18.79 -11.21
N LEU A 112 -3.68 18.87 -11.51
CA LEU A 112 -2.88 20.07 -11.28
C LEU A 112 -2.39 20.74 -12.58
N GLY A 113 -2.71 20.18 -13.75
CA GLY A 113 -2.33 20.75 -15.06
C GLY A 113 -0.81 20.84 -15.25
N THR A 114 -0.06 19.87 -14.77
CA THR A 114 1.41 19.88 -14.82
C THR A 114 1.94 18.95 -15.92
N ASP A 115 3.18 19.18 -16.36
CA ASP A 115 3.83 18.36 -17.37
C ASP A 115 4.22 16.99 -16.82
N SER A 116 3.80 15.91 -17.51
CA SER A 116 4.14 14.54 -17.17
C SER A 116 5.63 14.22 -17.24
N ALA A 117 6.40 14.94 -18.08
CA ALA A 117 7.86 14.78 -18.21
C ALA A 117 8.64 15.12 -16.92
N ARG A 118 8.00 15.79 -15.97
CA ARG A 118 8.58 16.10 -14.64
C ARG A 118 8.56 14.93 -13.70
N PHE A 119 7.80 13.87 -14.02
CA PHE A 119 7.64 12.71 -13.17
C PHE A 119 8.52 11.55 -13.61
N THR A 120 9.08 10.87 -12.64
CA THR A 120 9.68 9.55 -12.83
C THR A 120 8.80 8.54 -12.10
N VAL A 121 8.27 7.57 -12.84
CA VAL A 121 7.55 6.45 -12.24
C VAL A 121 8.56 5.45 -11.71
N ALA A 122 8.53 5.20 -10.42
CA ALA A 122 9.38 4.24 -9.73
C ALA A 122 8.48 3.27 -8.96
N TYR A 123 8.09 2.17 -9.58
CA TYR A 123 7.30 1.13 -8.93
C TYR A 123 8.00 0.65 -7.66
N HIS A 124 7.24 0.43 -6.59
CA HIS A 124 7.81 -0.18 -5.40
C HIS A 124 8.21 -1.63 -5.67
N GLY A 125 9.23 -2.09 -4.95
CA GLY A 125 9.60 -3.49 -4.90
C GLY A 125 8.92 -4.21 -3.74
N VAL A 126 9.06 -5.53 -3.72
CA VAL A 126 8.76 -6.37 -2.57
C VAL A 126 10.06 -7.01 -2.06
N ASP A 127 10.14 -7.23 -0.76
CA ASP A 127 11.26 -7.97 -0.14
C ASP A 127 11.05 -9.46 -0.35
N HIS A 128 11.60 -10.00 -1.44
CA HIS A 128 11.51 -11.43 -1.77
C HIS A 128 12.23 -12.36 -0.79
N GLY A 129 13.12 -11.83 0.06
CA GLY A 129 13.71 -12.58 1.16
C GLY A 129 12.72 -12.84 2.28
N ARG A 130 11.72 -11.98 2.44
CA ARG A 130 10.64 -12.12 3.42
C ARG A 130 9.35 -12.64 2.79
N PHE A 131 8.85 -11.97 1.76
CA PHE A 131 7.60 -12.34 1.09
C PHE A 131 7.88 -13.34 -0.02
N HIS A 132 7.69 -14.60 0.29
CA HIS A 132 7.85 -15.75 -0.60
C HIS A 132 6.87 -16.86 -0.19
N PRO A 133 6.61 -17.85 -1.05
CA PRO A 133 5.82 -19.01 -0.66
C PRO A 133 6.46 -19.72 0.53
N VAL A 134 5.65 -20.05 1.53
CA VAL A 134 6.08 -20.78 2.72
C VAL A 134 5.47 -22.17 2.74
N PRO A 135 6.10 -23.16 3.42
CA PRO A 135 5.61 -24.52 3.46
C PRO A 135 4.27 -24.61 4.22
N PRO A 136 3.48 -25.68 3.98
CA PRO A 136 2.15 -25.88 4.63
C PRO A 136 2.20 -25.84 6.16
N GLU A 137 3.28 -26.28 6.77
CA GLU A 137 3.46 -26.30 8.23
C GLU A 137 3.50 -24.88 8.79
N GLU A 138 4.15 -23.96 8.08
CA GLU A 138 4.23 -22.55 8.48
C GLU A 138 2.86 -21.87 8.29
N GLN A 139 2.16 -22.16 7.19
CA GLN A 139 0.77 -21.67 6.99
C GLN A 139 -0.15 -22.17 8.10
N ALA A 140 -0.03 -23.45 8.49
CA ALA A 140 -0.81 -24.06 9.57
C ALA A 140 -0.46 -23.45 10.93
N ARG A 141 0.83 -23.19 11.21
CA ARG A 141 1.29 -22.52 12.42
C ARG A 141 0.64 -21.15 12.57
N VAL A 142 0.71 -20.32 11.53
CA VAL A 142 0.12 -18.98 11.55
C VAL A 142 -1.40 -19.05 11.65
N ARG A 143 -2.06 -19.94 10.91
CA ARG A 143 -3.51 -20.14 11.02
C ARG A 143 -3.92 -20.51 12.45
N GLY A 144 -3.13 -21.32 13.15
CA GLY A 144 -3.37 -21.67 14.56
C GLY A 144 -3.38 -20.45 15.51
N THR A 145 -2.75 -19.33 15.13
CA THR A 145 -2.77 -18.10 15.94
C THR A 145 -4.00 -17.20 15.67
N LEU A 146 -4.79 -17.50 14.63
CA LEU A 146 -5.90 -16.65 14.19
C LEU A 146 -7.22 -16.93 14.89
N ASP A 147 -7.29 -17.92 15.76
CA ASP A 147 -8.53 -18.34 16.47
C ASP A 147 -9.71 -18.64 15.52
N ILE A 148 -9.44 -19.38 14.45
CA ILE A 148 -10.42 -19.80 13.43
C ILE A 148 -10.55 -21.31 13.30
N GLY A 149 -9.87 -22.08 14.17
CA GLY A 149 -9.80 -23.53 14.07
C GLY A 149 -9.28 -24.01 12.72
N ASP A 150 -9.93 -25.04 12.16
CA ASP A 150 -9.55 -25.60 10.85
C ASP A 150 -10.26 -24.94 9.67
N LEU A 151 -10.97 -23.83 9.87
CA LEU A 151 -11.67 -23.16 8.79
C LEU A 151 -10.69 -22.62 7.74
N PRO A 152 -11.00 -22.74 6.43
CA PRO A 152 -10.35 -21.91 5.42
C PRO A 152 -10.67 -20.46 5.73
N TYR A 153 -9.88 -19.51 5.21
CA TYR A 153 -10.15 -18.11 5.47
C TYR A 153 -9.90 -17.20 4.27
N ILE A 154 -10.66 -16.12 4.27
CA ILE A 154 -10.38 -14.93 3.45
C ILE A 154 -9.52 -14.02 4.31
N GLY A 155 -8.35 -13.64 3.82
CA GLY A 155 -7.46 -12.66 4.45
C GLY A 155 -7.68 -11.25 3.92
N PHE A 156 -7.57 -10.26 4.78
CA PHE A 156 -7.35 -8.86 4.45
C PHE A 156 -6.14 -8.36 5.24
N LEU A 157 -5.28 -7.55 4.61
CA LEU A 157 -4.12 -6.95 5.25
C LEU A 157 -4.07 -5.45 5.01
N GLY A 158 -4.13 -4.66 6.08
CA GLY A 158 -4.00 -3.20 6.01
C GLY A 158 -4.68 -2.47 7.16
N THR A 159 -4.42 -1.17 7.30
CA THR A 159 -5.17 -0.33 8.23
C THR A 159 -6.64 -0.29 7.84
N LEU A 160 -7.53 -0.44 8.83
CA LEU A 160 -8.98 -0.47 8.64
C LEU A 160 -9.51 0.97 8.47
N GLU A 161 -9.25 1.54 7.29
CA GLU A 161 -9.64 2.90 6.90
C GLU A 161 -10.66 2.88 5.77
N PRO A 162 -11.51 3.92 5.61
CA PRO A 162 -12.62 3.92 4.65
C PRO A 162 -12.18 3.59 3.21
N ARG A 163 -11.01 4.02 2.80
CA ARG A 163 -10.46 3.79 1.47
C ARG A 163 -10.25 2.29 1.16
N LYS A 164 -10.07 1.45 2.18
CA LYS A 164 -9.88 0.00 2.02
C LYS A 164 -11.18 -0.77 1.81
N ASN A 165 -12.33 -0.12 1.98
CA ASN A 165 -13.65 -0.67 1.68
C ASN A 165 -13.98 -1.96 2.46
N VAL A 166 -13.47 -2.07 3.68
CA VAL A 166 -13.63 -3.28 4.51
C VAL A 166 -15.09 -3.54 4.90
N PRO A 167 -15.94 -2.54 5.18
CA PRO A 167 -17.37 -2.79 5.41
C PRO A 167 -18.08 -3.49 4.26
N ALA A 168 -17.75 -3.12 3.00
CA ALA A 168 -18.29 -3.82 1.83
C ALA A 168 -17.75 -5.26 1.72
N LEU A 169 -16.49 -5.50 2.06
CA LEU A 169 -15.92 -6.84 2.12
C LEU A 169 -16.62 -7.73 3.16
N VAL A 170 -16.90 -7.21 4.35
CA VAL A 170 -17.63 -7.95 5.40
C VAL A 170 -19.00 -8.37 4.90
N ARG A 171 -19.80 -7.45 4.34
CA ARG A 171 -21.11 -7.75 3.78
C ARG A 171 -21.04 -8.69 2.58
N ALA A 172 -20.02 -8.55 1.74
CA ALA A 172 -19.79 -9.46 0.62
C ALA A 172 -19.47 -10.87 1.06
N TRP A 173 -18.62 -11.02 2.06
CA TRP A 173 -18.28 -12.31 2.64
C TRP A 173 -19.49 -13.01 3.25
N VAL A 174 -20.33 -12.30 4.01
CA VAL A 174 -21.58 -12.86 4.55
C VAL A 174 -22.44 -13.40 3.41
N ARG A 175 -22.66 -12.62 2.34
CA ARG A 175 -23.44 -13.05 1.17
C ARG A 175 -22.79 -14.22 0.42
N ALA A 176 -21.47 -14.21 0.28
CA ALA A 176 -20.74 -15.27 -0.41
C ALA A 176 -20.76 -16.59 0.38
N SER A 177 -20.96 -16.52 1.68
CA SER A 177 -21.01 -17.68 2.59
C SER A 177 -22.40 -18.33 2.70
N GLU A 178 -23.44 -17.70 2.17
CA GLU A 178 -24.80 -18.23 2.19
C GLU A 178 -24.89 -19.59 1.50
N GLY A 179 -25.50 -20.58 2.17
CA GLY A 179 -25.68 -21.92 1.64
C GLY A 179 -24.43 -22.82 1.67
N MET A 180 -23.32 -22.35 2.23
CA MET A 180 -22.12 -23.16 2.40
C MET A 180 -22.19 -23.99 3.68
N ASP A 181 -21.90 -25.28 3.59
CA ASP A 181 -21.80 -26.18 4.77
C ASP A 181 -20.61 -25.78 5.67
N ARG A 182 -19.52 -25.31 5.06
CA ARG A 182 -18.29 -24.90 5.75
C ARG A 182 -17.78 -23.56 5.22
N PRO A 183 -18.41 -22.45 5.63
CA PRO A 183 -18.02 -21.11 5.17
C PRO A 183 -16.62 -20.76 5.66
N PRO A 184 -15.81 -20.06 4.84
CA PRO A 184 -14.50 -19.59 5.26
C PRO A 184 -14.63 -18.50 6.34
N ALA A 185 -13.69 -18.46 7.28
CA ALA A 185 -13.57 -17.34 8.20
C ALA A 185 -13.13 -16.08 7.45
N LEU A 186 -13.47 -14.90 7.98
CA LEU A 186 -12.90 -13.62 7.53
C LEU A 186 -11.89 -13.12 8.55
N VAL A 187 -10.66 -12.88 8.12
CA VAL A 187 -9.58 -12.39 8.98
C VAL A 187 -9.11 -11.01 8.49
N LEU A 188 -9.36 -9.99 9.30
CA LEU A 188 -9.03 -8.60 9.03
C LEU A 188 -7.77 -8.21 9.82
N ALA A 189 -6.59 -8.42 9.24
CA ALA A 189 -5.31 -8.12 9.87
C ALA A 189 -4.87 -6.68 9.60
N GLY A 190 -4.42 -6.00 10.66
CA GLY A 190 -3.89 -4.64 10.61
C GLY A 190 -4.45 -3.74 11.70
N GLY A 191 -3.95 -2.51 11.76
CA GLY A 191 -4.35 -1.54 12.78
C GLY A 191 -5.79 -1.06 12.60
N ARG A 192 -6.45 -0.80 13.73
CA ARG A 192 -7.75 -0.14 13.71
C ARG A 192 -7.58 1.30 13.21
N GLY A 193 -8.21 1.59 12.06
CA GLY A 193 -8.22 2.91 11.46
C GLY A 193 -9.40 3.75 11.97
N TRP A 194 -9.94 4.58 11.09
CA TRP A 194 -11.04 5.52 11.40
C TRP A 194 -12.32 5.23 10.61
N ASP A 195 -12.48 4.02 10.07
CA ASP A 195 -13.70 3.63 9.37
C ASP A 195 -14.81 3.35 10.37
N THR A 196 -15.76 4.28 10.47
CA THR A 196 -16.90 4.21 11.40
C THR A 196 -17.98 3.24 10.94
N ALA A 197 -18.00 2.87 9.64
CA ALA A 197 -18.98 1.92 9.10
C ALA A 197 -18.63 0.46 9.38
N LEU A 198 -17.37 0.19 9.79
CA LEU A 198 -16.90 -1.17 10.02
C LEU A 198 -17.60 -1.83 11.22
N ASP A 199 -17.75 -1.12 12.34
CA ASP A 199 -18.38 -1.70 13.53
C ASP A 199 -19.84 -2.11 13.26
N ALA A 200 -20.56 -1.32 12.49
CA ALA A 200 -21.92 -1.65 12.05
C ALA A 200 -21.94 -2.90 11.16
N ALA A 201 -21.02 -2.99 10.19
CA ALA A 201 -20.91 -4.16 9.32
C ALA A 201 -20.54 -5.44 10.09
N ILE A 202 -19.67 -5.35 11.10
CA ILE A 202 -19.33 -6.48 11.97
C ILE A 202 -20.53 -6.91 12.83
N ALA A 203 -21.31 -5.96 13.35
CA ALA A 203 -22.51 -6.26 14.15
C ALA A 203 -23.60 -6.97 13.34
N GLU A 204 -23.65 -6.80 12.02
CA GLU A 204 -24.57 -7.45 11.10
C GLU A 204 -24.16 -8.93 10.79
N VAL A 205 -22.95 -9.38 11.19
CA VAL A 205 -22.44 -10.73 10.88
C VAL A 205 -23.25 -11.80 11.64
N PRO A 206 -23.82 -12.80 10.94
CA PRO A 206 -24.52 -13.92 11.59
C PRO A 206 -23.62 -14.70 12.54
N ARG A 207 -24.16 -15.15 13.68
CA ARG A 207 -23.40 -15.82 14.76
C ARG A 207 -22.69 -17.12 14.35
N HIS A 208 -23.15 -17.78 13.29
CA HIS A 208 -22.54 -18.99 12.78
C HIS A 208 -21.31 -18.73 11.89
N LEU A 209 -21.07 -17.49 11.51
CA LEU A 209 -19.90 -17.08 10.73
C LEU A 209 -18.78 -16.57 11.64
N THR A 210 -17.56 -16.87 11.27
CA THR A 210 -16.37 -16.52 12.06
C THR A 210 -15.63 -15.32 11.45
N VAL A 211 -15.64 -14.19 12.13
CA VAL A 211 -14.80 -13.03 11.79
C VAL A 211 -13.77 -12.79 12.88
N ARG A 212 -12.52 -12.48 12.49
CA ARG A 212 -11.43 -12.17 13.42
C ARG A 212 -10.72 -10.90 13.03
N MET A 213 -10.35 -10.13 14.03
CA MET A 213 -9.60 -8.88 13.90
C MET A 213 -8.38 -8.93 14.83
N PRO A 214 -7.31 -9.65 14.44
CA PRO A 214 -6.15 -9.89 15.31
C PRO A 214 -5.32 -8.63 15.57
N GLY A 215 -5.61 -7.51 14.90
CA GLY A 215 -4.75 -6.34 14.93
C GLY A 215 -3.51 -6.51 14.05
N TYR A 216 -2.39 -5.93 14.45
CA TYR A 216 -1.13 -6.11 13.75
C TYR A 216 -0.60 -7.53 13.97
N LEU A 217 -0.34 -8.25 12.89
CA LEU A 217 0.40 -9.50 12.95
C LEU A 217 1.90 -9.23 13.06
N PRO A 218 2.67 -10.11 13.70
CA PRO A 218 4.13 -10.09 13.64
C PRO A 218 4.59 -10.11 12.18
N LEU A 219 5.65 -9.36 11.88
CA LEU A 219 6.13 -9.22 10.51
C LEU A 219 6.57 -10.56 9.89
N ASP A 220 7.07 -11.47 10.73
CA ASP A 220 7.51 -12.80 10.33
C ASP A 220 6.34 -13.78 10.11
N ASP A 221 5.14 -13.46 10.61
CA ASP A 221 3.92 -14.25 10.38
C ASP A 221 3.19 -13.85 9.08
N LEU A 222 3.51 -12.67 8.51
CA LEU A 222 2.81 -12.18 7.31
C LEU A 222 2.90 -13.14 6.11
N PRO A 223 4.05 -13.77 5.79
CA PRO A 223 4.11 -14.72 4.68
C PRO A 223 3.17 -15.92 4.87
N GLY A 224 3.15 -16.50 6.09
CA GLY A 224 2.24 -17.59 6.43
C GLY A 224 0.77 -17.19 6.38
N PHE A 225 0.45 -15.99 6.85
CA PHE A 225 -0.90 -15.42 6.76
C PHE A 225 -1.33 -15.19 5.30
N LEU A 226 -0.46 -14.63 4.46
CA LEU A 226 -0.79 -14.35 3.06
C LEU A 226 -0.92 -15.65 2.24
N ALA A 227 0.06 -16.55 2.36
CA ALA A 227 0.07 -17.82 1.63
C ALA A 227 -1.03 -18.79 2.09
N GLY A 228 -1.42 -18.76 3.37
CA GLY A 228 -2.43 -19.63 3.94
C GLY A 228 -3.88 -19.21 3.67
N ALA A 229 -4.11 -17.99 3.16
CA ALA A 229 -5.45 -17.51 2.82
C ALA A 229 -5.98 -18.21 1.55
N THR A 230 -7.23 -18.68 1.59
CA THR A 230 -7.92 -19.19 0.40
C THR A 230 -8.02 -18.09 -0.67
N VAL A 231 -8.31 -16.87 -0.23
CA VAL A 231 -8.30 -15.64 -1.04
C VAL A 231 -7.80 -14.51 -0.16
N LEU A 232 -6.82 -13.75 -0.63
CA LEU A 232 -6.55 -12.43 -0.07
C LEU A 232 -7.43 -11.40 -0.77
N ALA A 233 -8.41 -10.84 -0.05
CA ALA A 233 -9.34 -9.85 -0.59
C ALA A 233 -8.90 -8.44 -0.22
N TYR A 234 -8.66 -7.61 -1.24
CA TYR A 234 -8.20 -6.23 -1.08
C TYR A 234 -9.03 -5.28 -1.95
N PRO A 235 -10.32 -5.06 -1.63
CA PRO A 235 -11.26 -4.32 -2.46
C PRO A 235 -11.14 -2.80 -2.29
N SER A 236 -9.92 -2.27 -2.27
CA SER A 236 -9.65 -0.86 -2.05
C SER A 236 -10.28 0.03 -3.12
N LEU A 237 -10.75 1.21 -2.71
CA LEU A 237 -11.33 2.26 -3.57
C LEU A 237 -10.25 3.08 -4.29
N GLY A 238 -9.00 2.85 -3.99
CA GLY A 238 -7.89 3.51 -4.66
C GLY A 238 -6.57 3.38 -3.89
N GLU A 239 -5.50 3.13 -4.60
CA GLU A 239 -4.15 3.02 -4.07
C GLU A 239 -3.17 3.81 -4.92
N GLY A 240 -2.12 4.32 -4.27
CA GLY A 240 -1.00 4.87 -5.03
C GLY A 240 -0.11 3.78 -5.63
N PHE A 241 -0.12 2.57 -5.02
CA PHE A 241 0.57 1.40 -5.54
C PHE A 241 -0.14 0.07 -5.20
N GLY A 242 -0.29 -0.27 -3.92
CA GLY A 242 -0.91 -1.52 -3.49
C GLY A 242 0.10 -2.56 -3.01
N LEU A 243 1.03 -2.15 -2.12
CA LEU A 243 2.01 -3.07 -1.53
C LEU A 243 1.40 -4.36 -0.96
N PRO A 244 0.26 -4.36 -0.23
CA PRO A 244 -0.31 -5.61 0.28
C PRO A 244 -0.73 -6.59 -0.82
N VAL A 245 -1.16 -6.10 -1.99
CA VAL A 245 -1.43 -6.93 -3.17
C VAL A 245 -0.15 -7.57 -3.67
N LEU A 246 0.91 -6.79 -3.83
CA LEU A 246 2.20 -7.28 -4.30
C LEU A 246 2.84 -8.27 -3.32
N GLU A 247 2.78 -8.00 -2.01
CA GLU A 247 3.27 -8.88 -0.95
C GLU A 247 2.53 -10.23 -0.96
N ALA A 248 1.21 -10.20 -1.12
CA ALA A 248 0.39 -11.41 -1.25
C ALA A 248 0.72 -12.21 -2.53
N MET A 249 0.88 -11.53 -3.65
CA MET A 249 1.31 -12.14 -4.91
C MET A 249 2.68 -12.83 -4.76
N ALA A 250 3.63 -12.20 -4.09
CA ALA A 250 4.95 -12.76 -3.83
C ALA A 250 4.89 -14.02 -2.96
N CYS A 251 3.95 -14.08 -2.01
CA CYS A 251 3.68 -15.26 -1.19
C CYS A 251 2.87 -16.35 -1.92
N GLY A 252 2.42 -16.12 -3.14
CA GLY A 252 1.63 -17.05 -3.92
C GLY A 252 0.15 -17.10 -3.50
N ALA A 253 -0.37 -16.07 -2.85
CA ALA A 253 -1.80 -15.98 -2.53
C ALA A 253 -2.63 -15.78 -3.80
N THR A 254 -3.85 -16.36 -3.82
CA THR A 254 -4.90 -15.92 -4.75
C THR A 254 -5.42 -14.57 -4.30
N VAL A 255 -5.20 -13.53 -5.09
CA VAL A 255 -5.61 -12.17 -4.75
C VAL A 255 -6.89 -11.78 -5.48
N LEU A 256 -7.85 -11.21 -4.73
CA LEU A 256 -9.03 -10.52 -5.26
C LEU A 256 -8.89 -9.03 -4.95
N THR A 257 -8.91 -8.18 -5.97
CA THR A 257 -8.79 -6.72 -5.80
C THR A 257 -9.70 -5.97 -6.78
N THR A 258 -9.64 -4.65 -6.80
CA THR A 258 -10.41 -3.80 -7.72
C THR A 258 -9.54 -3.32 -8.88
N ARG A 259 -10.17 -2.72 -9.90
CA ARG A 259 -9.45 -2.06 -11.00
C ARG A 259 -9.19 -0.57 -10.74
N GLU A 260 -9.21 -0.17 -9.48
CA GLU A 260 -9.06 1.24 -9.09
C GLU A 260 -7.59 1.68 -9.07
N LEU A 261 -7.33 2.80 -9.73
CA LEU A 261 -6.02 3.47 -9.79
C LEU A 261 -4.86 2.53 -10.16
N SER A 262 -3.88 2.36 -9.28
CA SER A 262 -2.66 1.59 -9.52
C SER A 262 -2.81 0.07 -9.41
N LEU A 263 -3.91 -0.44 -8.88
CA LEU A 263 -4.07 -1.88 -8.65
C LEU A 263 -3.94 -2.73 -9.90
N PRO A 264 -4.44 -2.31 -11.10
CA PRO A 264 -4.18 -3.02 -12.35
C PRO A 264 -2.71 -3.02 -12.79
N GLU A 265 -1.94 -1.97 -12.44
CA GLU A 265 -0.51 -1.92 -12.76
C GLU A 265 0.28 -2.96 -11.95
N VAL A 266 -0.14 -3.22 -10.72
CA VAL A 266 0.46 -4.23 -9.85
C VAL A 266 -0.05 -5.62 -10.21
N GLY A 267 -1.37 -5.82 -10.23
CA GLY A 267 -2.01 -7.11 -10.41
C GLY A 267 -1.90 -7.68 -11.83
N GLY A 268 -2.04 -6.84 -12.87
CA GLY A 268 -2.11 -7.29 -14.27
C GLY A 268 -3.18 -8.36 -14.44
N ASP A 269 -2.84 -9.44 -15.14
CA ASP A 269 -3.70 -10.61 -15.33
C ASP A 269 -3.46 -11.71 -14.28
N ALA A 270 -2.63 -11.43 -13.29
CA ALA A 270 -2.21 -12.39 -12.25
C ALA A 270 -3.09 -12.36 -10.99
N VAL A 271 -4.16 -11.57 -10.99
CA VAL A 271 -5.11 -11.44 -9.88
C VAL A 271 -6.55 -11.49 -10.39
N ALA A 272 -7.49 -11.81 -9.50
CA ALA A 272 -8.90 -11.66 -9.80
C ALA A 272 -9.34 -10.22 -9.50
N TYR A 273 -10.28 -9.72 -10.29
CA TYR A 273 -10.84 -8.38 -10.11
C TYR A 273 -12.33 -8.42 -9.78
N CYS A 274 -12.76 -7.47 -8.96
CA CYS A 274 -14.18 -7.23 -8.65
C CYS A 274 -14.51 -5.75 -8.75
N GLY A 275 -15.80 -5.43 -8.76
CA GLY A 275 -16.27 -4.08 -8.50
C GLY A 275 -16.16 -3.73 -7.01
N THR A 276 -16.47 -2.48 -6.67
CA THR A 276 -16.34 -1.95 -5.29
C THR A 276 -17.58 -2.20 -4.42
N SER A 277 -18.71 -2.62 -4.99
CA SER A 277 -19.93 -2.92 -4.23
C SER A 277 -19.84 -4.27 -3.53
N ALA A 278 -20.54 -4.39 -2.39
CA ALA A 278 -20.61 -5.67 -1.66
C ALA A 278 -21.17 -6.81 -2.54
N THR A 279 -22.08 -6.54 -3.47
CA THR A 279 -22.62 -7.52 -4.40
C THR A 279 -21.55 -8.01 -5.36
N ALA A 280 -20.84 -7.11 -6.04
CA ALA A 280 -19.79 -7.47 -6.99
C ALA A 280 -18.61 -8.20 -6.33
N ILE A 281 -18.25 -7.81 -5.10
CA ILE A 281 -17.22 -8.53 -4.32
C ILE A 281 -17.72 -9.94 -3.98
N ALA A 282 -18.99 -10.10 -3.56
CA ALA A 282 -19.57 -11.40 -3.21
C ALA A 282 -19.62 -12.36 -4.41
N GLU A 283 -20.01 -11.86 -5.58
CA GLU A 283 -20.02 -12.63 -6.83
C GLU A 283 -18.61 -13.14 -7.17
N ALA A 284 -17.61 -12.26 -7.14
CA ALA A 284 -16.23 -12.64 -7.40
C ALA A 284 -15.66 -13.63 -6.36
N LEU A 285 -16.03 -13.50 -5.09
CA LEU A 285 -15.67 -14.49 -4.06
C LEU A 285 -16.29 -15.85 -4.34
N ARG A 286 -17.59 -15.92 -4.69
CA ARG A 286 -18.27 -17.18 -5.05
C ARG A 286 -17.60 -17.86 -6.24
N GLU A 287 -17.29 -17.10 -7.29
CA GLU A 287 -16.56 -17.62 -8.46
C GLU A 287 -15.21 -18.24 -8.05
N LEU A 288 -14.44 -17.54 -7.21
CA LEU A 288 -13.15 -18.05 -6.75
C LEU A 288 -13.32 -19.28 -5.85
N PHE A 289 -14.34 -19.34 -4.99
CA PHE A 289 -14.59 -20.53 -4.15
C PHE A 289 -14.96 -21.75 -5.00
N ALA A 290 -15.77 -21.56 -6.04
CA ALA A 290 -16.21 -22.63 -6.94
C ALA A 290 -15.12 -23.13 -7.90
N ALA A 291 -14.01 -22.37 -8.07
CA ALA A 291 -12.99 -22.66 -9.08
C ALA A 291 -11.57 -22.83 -8.48
N PRO A 292 -11.26 -23.96 -7.81
CA PRO A 292 -9.93 -24.20 -7.23
C PRO A 292 -8.80 -24.15 -8.27
N GLU A 293 -9.04 -24.67 -9.48
CA GLU A 293 -8.05 -24.62 -10.57
C GLU A 293 -7.71 -23.19 -11.00
N ARG A 294 -8.73 -22.31 -11.03
CA ARG A 294 -8.50 -20.88 -11.30
C ARG A 294 -7.67 -20.23 -10.20
N ARG A 295 -7.92 -20.57 -8.93
CA ARG A 295 -7.10 -20.05 -7.82
C ARG A 295 -5.65 -20.49 -7.95
N GLU A 296 -5.39 -21.75 -8.28
CA GLU A 296 -4.03 -22.26 -8.49
C GLU A 296 -3.35 -21.56 -9.67
N SER A 297 -4.05 -21.40 -10.80
CA SER A 297 -3.51 -20.66 -11.95
C SER A 297 -3.15 -19.21 -11.60
N LEU A 298 -4.01 -18.51 -10.86
CA LEU A 298 -3.74 -17.15 -10.40
C LEU A 298 -2.56 -17.10 -9.42
N SER A 299 -2.45 -18.06 -8.51
CA SER A 299 -1.31 -18.18 -7.59
C SER A 299 0.01 -18.31 -8.32
N VAL A 300 0.08 -19.15 -9.36
CA VAL A 300 1.28 -19.32 -10.18
C VAL A 300 1.63 -18.02 -10.91
N ALA A 301 0.65 -17.42 -11.58
CA ALA A 301 0.83 -16.16 -12.31
C ALA A 301 1.24 -15.01 -11.37
N ALA A 302 0.67 -14.94 -10.16
CA ALA A 302 0.99 -13.94 -9.15
C ALA A 302 2.45 -13.98 -8.73
N LYS A 303 2.98 -15.18 -8.44
CA LYS A 303 4.40 -15.37 -8.08
C LYS A 303 5.33 -14.90 -9.19
N GLU A 304 5.04 -15.28 -10.43
CA GLU A 304 5.87 -14.89 -11.56
C GLU A 304 5.85 -13.36 -11.77
N ARG A 305 4.67 -12.76 -11.75
CA ARG A 305 4.55 -11.30 -11.88
C ARG A 305 5.23 -10.56 -10.75
N ALA A 306 5.11 -11.00 -9.50
CA ALA A 306 5.72 -10.34 -8.34
C ALA A 306 7.25 -10.27 -8.47
N ARG A 307 7.91 -11.22 -9.12
CA ARG A 307 9.37 -11.22 -9.35
C ARG A 307 9.88 -10.02 -10.12
N THR A 308 9.03 -9.40 -10.93
CA THR A 308 9.40 -8.20 -11.72
C THR A 308 9.47 -6.93 -10.87
N PHE A 309 8.92 -6.94 -9.66
CA PHE A 309 8.89 -5.80 -8.75
C PHE A 309 10.00 -5.93 -7.70
N THR A 310 11.13 -5.29 -7.94
CA THR A 310 12.28 -5.32 -7.02
C THR A 310 12.64 -3.94 -6.51
N TRP A 311 13.15 -3.88 -5.27
CA TRP A 311 13.68 -2.62 -4.73
C TRP A 311 14.91 -2.11 -5.49
N ALA A 312 15.66 -3.00 -6.14
CA ALA A 312 16.77 -2.60 -7.00
C ALA A 312 16.29 -1.82 -8.23
N GLU A 313 15.18 -2.26 -8.85
CA GLU A 313 14.55 -1.54 -9.96
C GLU A 313 14.00 -0.18 -9.49
N ALA A 314 13.30 -0.15 -8.37
CA ALA A 314 12.84 1.10 -7.76
C ALA A 314 14.00 2.09 -7.53
N ALA A 315 15.11 1.61 -6.99
CA ALA A 315 16.31 2.43 -6.75
C ALA A 315 16.91 2.98 -8.06
N ARG A 316 16.98 2.17 -9.13
CA ARG A 316 17.45 2.65 -10.45
C ARG A 316 16.60 3.80 -10.98
N HIS A 317 15.28 3.71 -10.88
CA HIS A 317 14.40 4.81 -11.28
C HIS A 317 14.58 6.06 -10.42
N HIS A 318 14.84 5.91 -9.12
CA HIS A 318 15.16 7.04 -8.26
C HIS A 318 16.48 7.70 -8.67
N LEU A 319 17.53 6.92 -9.02
CA LEU A 319 18.79 7.46 -9.51
C LEU A 319 18.59 8.29 -10.78
N VAL A 320 17.79 7.82 -11.74
CA VAL A 320 17.42 8.58 -12.94
C VAL A 320 16.76 9.92 -12.57
N ALA A 321 15.88 9.92 -11.57
CA ALA A 321 15.26 11.15 -11.10
C ALA A 321 16.27 12.12 -10.47
N TYR A 322 17.26 11.61 -9.73
CA TYR A 322 18.31 12.41 -9.12
C TYR A 322 19.25 13.00 -10.17
N GLU A 323 19.68 12.22 -11.15
CA GLU A 323 20.53 12.69 -12.26
C GLU A 323 19.84 13.81 -13.06
N LYS A 324 18.56 13.61 -13.43
CA LYS A 324 17.77 14.64 -14.10
C LYS A 324 17.60 15.91 -13.26
N ALA A 325 17.47 15.79 -11.95
CA ALA A 325 17.36 16.96 -11.06
C ALA A 325 18.70 17.68 -10.92
N ALA A 326 19.81 16.96 -10.77
CA ALA A 326 21.15 17.54 -10.67
C ALA A 326 21.56 18.29 -11.95
N ALA A 327 21.19 17.79 -13.12
CA ALA A 327 21.48 18.45 -14.42
C ALA A 327 20.71 19.76 -14.64
N ARG A 328 19.75 20.10 -13.78
CA ARG A 328 18.98 21.37 -13.82
C ARG A 328 19.59 22.48 -12.94
N ARG A 329 20.78 22.26 -12.44
CA ARG A 329 21.54 23.23 -11.61
C ARG A 329 21.98 24.47 -12.36
#